data_2538efe52a152141f7ebe3005c7edbe8
#
_entry.id   2538efe52a152141f7ebe3005c7edbe8
#
_cell.length_a   1.000
_cell.length_b   1.000
_cell.length_c   1.000
_cell.angle_alpha   90.00
_cell.angle_beta   90.00
_cell.angle_gamma   90.00
#
_symmetry.space_group_name_H-M   'P 1'
#
loop_
_entity.id
_entity.type
_entity.pdbx_description
1 polymer ?
#
loop_
_entity_poly.entity_id
_entity_poly.type
_entity_poly.pdbx_seq_one_letter_code
_entity_poly.pdbx_strand_id
1 'polypeptide(L)'
;MTDRAAITAAAAWMAGHVRVTPLLSAPLLDRMAGRRVLIKAECLQVTGSFKARGGWAAISALPKGTRGVLAMSSGNHAQGVAFAAAAHGVAAVILMPSDAPAVKVANTRAYGAEVILYDRATTDRDALAAGLAAERGLVLVPPFDHPDVIAGQGTVGLEIAAQAAEVGVTSADVLVCCGGGGLSAGVAVALEDRAPGMRVRTVEPAGFDDMARSLTLGVAQRNTQATGSICDAILTPSPGKMTLPVLQRLAGPGIVVTDTQAQRAMAAAFTHLRLVAEPGGRWPWRRRCLIPACPIR
;
A
#
# COMPACT_ATOMS: atom_id res chain seq x y z
N MET A 1 3.84 -4.19 -17.98
CA MET A 1 3.74 -4.85 -16.65
C MET A 1 4.91 -4.35 -15.82
N THR A 2 4.71 -4.03 -14.55
CA THR A 2 5.81 -3.58 -13.67
C THR A 2 6.83 -4.69 -13.50
N ASP A 3 8.09 -4.37 -13.72
CA ASP A 3 9.23 -5.26 -13.55
C ASP A 3 10.26 -4.66 -12.59
N ARG A 4 11.37 -5.38 -12.38
CA ARG A 4 12.47 -4.94 -11.52
C ARG A 4 13.13 -3.66 -12.01
N ALA A 5 13.28 -3.47 -13.32
CA ALA A 5 13.91 -2.29 -13.88
C ALA A 5 13.09 -1.02 -13.56
N ALA A 6 11.76 -1.12 -13.69
CA ALA A 6 10.84 -0.06 -13.31
C ALA A 6 10.91 0.28 -11.81
N ILE A 7 11.01 -0.73 -10.93
CA ILE A 7 11.17 -0.52 -9.47
C ILE A 7 12.50 0.16 -9.15
N THR A 8 13.59 -0.23 -9.83
CA THR A 8 14.90 0.38 -9.64
C THR A 8 14.92 1.84 -10.12
N ALA A 9 14.29 2.12 -11.26
CA ALA A 9 14.11 3.48 -11.76
C ALA A 9 13.28 4.33 -10.78
N ALA A 10 12.17 3.80 -10.29
CA ALA A 10 11.35 4.47 -9.29
C ALA A 10 12.15 4.79 -8.01
N ALA A 11 13.02 3.87 -7.54
CA ALA A 11 13.87 4.11 -6.38
C ALA A 11 14.86 5.27 -6.63
N ALA A 12 15.42 5.36 -7.84
CA ALA A 12 16.31 6.46 -8.22
C ALA A 12 15.57 7.82 -8.25
N TRP A 13 14.36 7.86 -8.81
CA TRP A 13 13.55 9.09 -8.87
C TRP A 13 13.16 9.63 -7.50
N MET A 14 12.96 8.76 -6.52
CA MET A 14 12.50 9.18 -5.19
C MET A 14 13.62 9.37 -4.17
N ALA A 15 14.89 9.15 -4.57
CA ALA A 15 16.03 9.32 -3.69
C ALA A 15 16.14 10.77 -3.16
N GLY A 16 16.21 10.91 -1.83
CA GLY A 16 16.23 12.21 -1.16
C GLY A 16 14.85 12.89 -0.99
N HIS A 17 13.79 12.34 -1.58
CA HIS A 17 12.43 12.90 -1.55
C HIS A 17 11.46 12.10 -0.68
N VAL A 18 11.66 10.79 -0.60
CA VAL A 18 10.94 9.93 0.34
C VAL A 18 11.92 9.32 1.34
N ARG A 19 11.41 8.86 2.46
CA ARG A 19 12.23 8.29 3.52
C ARG A 19 12.54 6.83 3.23
N VAL A 20 13.79 6.41 3.48
CA VAL A 20 14.09 5.01 3.74
C VAL A 20 13.56 4.71 5.15
N THR A 21 12.43 4.02 5.24
CA THR A 21 11.80 3.75 6.53
C THR A 21 12.54 2.61 7.26
N PRO A 22 12.59 2.62 8.60
CA PRO A 22 13.31 1.58 9.33
C PRO A 22 12.58 0.22 9.30
N LEU A 23 13.38 -0.85 9.39
CA LEU A 23 12.93 -2.19 9.70
C LEU A 23 13.14 -2.45 11.20
N LEU A 24 12.07 -2.49 11.98
CA LEU A 24 12.09 -2.48 13.44
C LEU A 24 11.75 -3.86 14.02
N SER A 25 12.34 -4.18 15.18
CA SER A 25 11.97 -5.32 16.01
C SER A 25 11.98 -4.94 17.49
N ALA A 26 11.34 -5.77 18.32
CA ALA A 26 11.40 -5.62 19.77
C ALA A 26 11.35 -7.00 20.44
N PRO A 27 12.21 -7.30 21.47
CA PRO A 27 12.25 -8.61 22.13
C PRO A 27 10.91 -9.03 22.75
N LEU A 28 10.12 -8.07 23.26
CA LEU A 28 8.80 -8.35 23.82
C LEU A 28 7.79 -8.71 22.73
N LEU A 29 7.91 -8.11 21.55
CA LEU A 29 7.12 -8.41 20.38
C LEU A 29 7.40 -9.82 19.89
N ASP A 30 8.69 -10.19 19.79
CA ASP A 30 9.13 -11.53 19.40
C ASP A 30 8.61 -12.61 20.37
N ARG A 31 8.70 -12.36 21.68
CA ARG A 31 8.14 -13.27 22.70
C ARG A 31 6.63 -13.43 22.55
N MET A 32 5.89 -12.35 22.33
CA MET A 32 4.44 -12.38 22.13
C MET A 32 4.06 -13.16 20.86
N ALA A 33 4.86 -13.03 19.81
CA ALA A 33 4.66 -13.73 18.54
C ALA A 33 5.17 -15.18 18.55
N GLY A 34 6.03 -15.54 19.50
CA GLY A 34 6.73 -16.84 19.53
C GLY A 34 7.77 -17.00 18.41
N ARG A 35 8.24 -15.89 17.83
CA ARG A 35 9.20 -15.84 16.72
C ARG A 35 9.76 -14.43 16.54
N ARG A 36 10.83 -14.31 15.76
CA ARG A 36 11.36 -13.01 15.35
C ARG A 36 10.35 -12.31 14.42
N VAL A 37 10.06 -11.03 14.71
CA VAL A 37 9.17 -10.18 13.94
C VAL A 37 9.92 -8.90 13.55
N LEU A 38 9.93 -8.60 12.24
CA LEU A 38 10.47 -7.38 11.70
C LEU A 38 9.34 -6.55 11.11
N ILE A 39 9.26 -5.27 11.44
CA ILE A 39 8.20 -4.37 10.97
C ILE A 39 8.80 -3.27 10.11
N LYS A 40 8.44 -3.25 8.83
CA LYS A 40 8.75 -2.16 7.90
C LYS A 40 7.80 -1.00 8.19
N ALA A 41 8.32 0.05 8.81
CA ALA A 41 7.52 1.11 9.42
C ALA A 41 7.09 2.19 8.40
N GLU A 42 6.28 1.85 7.39
CA GLU A 42 5.78 2.80 6.38
C GLU A 42 4.84 3.89 6.94
N CYS A 43 4.35 3.76 8.16
CA CYS A 43 3.68 4.84 8.88
C CYS A 43 4.63 6.04 9.18
N LEU A 44 5.93 5.84 9.12
CA LEU A 44 6.94 6.90 9.27
C LEU A 44 7.33 7.56 7.93
N GLN A 45 6.71 7.20 6.83
CA GLN A 45 6.94 7.82 5.52
C GLN A 45 6.47 9.29 5.52
N VAL A 46 6.92 10.09 4.56
CA VAL A 46 6.69 11.56 4.48
C VAL A 46 5.22 11.94 4.67
N THR A 47 4.30 11.21 4.03
CA THR A 47 2.85 11.45 4.14
C THR A 47 2.16 10.50 5.14
N GLY A 48 2.92 9.84 6.01
CA GLY A 48 2.39 8.88 6.98
C GLY A 48 2.04 7.51 6.39
N SER A 49 2.36 7.24 5.12
CA SER A 49 2.09 5.95 4.48
C SER A 49 2.96 5.71 3.24
N PHE A 50 3.08 4.44 2.84
CA PHE A 50 3.78 4.01 1.63
C PHE A 50 3.26 4.66 0.34
N LYS A 51 2.07 5.27 0.36
CA LYS A 51 1.44 5.90 -0.82
C LYS A 51 2.26 7.05 -1.39
N ALA A 52 3.10 7.70 -0.58
CA ALA A 52 4.06 8.70 -1.06
C ALA A 52 4.99 8.14 -2.15
N ARG A 53 5.40 6.87 -2.05
CA ARG A 53 6.30 6.21 -3.01
C ARG A 53 5.65 6.04 -4.38
N GLY A 54 4.44 5.44 -4.41
CA GLY A 54 3.71 5.24 -5.66
C GLY A 54 3.21 6.55 -6.27
N GLY A 55 2.82 7.52 -5.45
CA GLY A 55 2.51 8.88 -5.91
C GLY A 55 3.73 9.53 -6.56
N TRP A 56 4.89 9.48 -5.90
CA TRP A 56 6.13 10.03 -6.44
C TRP A 56 6.52 9.38 -7.76
N ALA A 57 6.55 8.05 -7.84
CA ALA A 57 6.93 7.35 -9.05
C ALA A 57 6.00 7.66 -10.23
N ALA A 58 4.67 7.68 -9.99
CA ALA A 58 3.70 8.00 -11.03
C ALA A 58 3.83 9.44 -11.54
N ILE A 59 4.09 10.42 -10.66
CA ILE A 59 4.27 11.82 -11.06
C ILE A 59 5.61 12.00 -11.78
N SER A 60 6.70 11.35 -11.32
CA SER A 60 7.99 11.41 -11.97
C SER A 60 8.00 10.84 -13.40
N ALA A 61 7.12 9.85 -13.66
CA ALA A 61 6.98 9.22 -14.97
C ALA A 61 6.09 9.99 -15.95
N LEU A 62 5.47 11.10 -15.54
CA LEU A 62 4.57 11.86 -16.41
C LEU A 62 5.32 12.48 -17.61
N PRO A 63 4.70 12.54 -18.79
CA PRO A 63 5.24 13.28 -19.92
C PRO A 63 5.49 14.75 -19.57
N LYS A 64 6.56 15.31 -20.14
CA LYS A 64 6.82 16.75 -20.02
C LYS A 64 5.64 17.56 -20.56
N GLY A 65 5.26 18.61 -19.82
CA GLY A 65 4.13 19.46 -20.20
C GLY A 65 2.77 18.91 -19.77
N THR A 66 2.69 17.85 -18.95
CA THR A 66 1.44 17.40 -18.33
C THR A 66 0.80 18.56 -17.55
N ARG A 67 -0.44 18.91 -17.88
CA ARG A 67 -1.16 20.03 -17.26
C ARG A 67 -1.48 19.81 -15.79
N GLY A 68 -1.76 18.57 -15.42
CA GLY A 68 -2.10 18.20 -14.05
C GLY A 68 -2.50 16.75 -13.94
N VAL A 69 -2.76 16.33 -12.72
CA VAL A 69 -3.20 14.98 -12.39
C VAL A 69 -4.51 14.98 -11.64
N LEU A 70 -5.24 13.88 -11.76
CA LEU A 70 -6.46 13.62 -11.00
C LEU A 70 -6.31 12.30 -10.25
N ALA A 71 -6.67 12.29 -8.96
CA ALA A 71 -6.76 11.06 -8.20
C ALA A 71 -8.08 10.99 -7.41
N MET A 72 -8.54 9.78 -7.18
CA MET A 72 -9.74 9.49 -6.40
C MET A 72 -9.36 8.73 -5.15
N SER A 73 -9.45 9.38 -3.98
CA SER A 73 -9.11 8.71 -2.72
C SER A 73 -9.59 9.52 -1.53
N SER A 74 -10.14 8.85 -0.53
CA SER A 74 -10.50 9.45 0.76
C SER A 74 -9.34 9.57 1.74
N GLY A 75 -8.10 9.19 1.36
CA GLY A 75 -7.03 9.07 2.36
C GLY A 75 -5.60 9.12 1.83
N ASN A 76 -4.85 8.07 2.11
CA ASN A 76 -3.39 8.04 1.93
C ASN A 76 -2.92 8.28 0.49
N HIS A 77 -3.65 7.75 -0.50
CA HIS A 77 -3.30 7.96 -1.90
C HIS A 77 -3.48 9.43 -2.31
N ALA A 78 -4.53 10.08 -1.84
CA ALA A 78 -4.76 11.51 -2.05
C ALA A 78 -3.56 12.34 -1.60
N GLN A 79 -3.10 12.13 -0.36
CA GLN A 79 -1.95 12.83 0.20
C GLN A 79 -0.64 12.49 -0.54
N GLY A 80 -0.44 11.22 -0.92
CA GLY A 80 0.74 10.81 -1.67
C GLY A 80 0.85 11.45 -3.05
N VAL A 81 -0.27 11.54 -3.79
CA VAL A 81 -0.33 12.21 -5.09
C VAL A 81 -0.16 13.72 -4.95
N ALA A 82 -0.87 14.35 -3.99
CA ALA A 82 -0.77 15.78 -3.74
C ALA A 82 0.66 16.21 -3.38
N PHE A 83 1.31 15.48 -2.46
CA PHE A 83 2.71 15.69 -2.09
C PHE A 83 3.65 15.61 -3.30
N ALA A 84 3.54 14.55 -4.09
CA ALA A 84 4.40 14.35 -5.26
C ALA A 84 4.17 15.41 -6.33
N ALA A 85 2.91 15.74 -6.62
CA ALA A 85 2.54 16.75 -7.61
C ALA A 85 3.07 18.13 -7.23
N ALA A 86 2.92 18.55 -5.97
CA ALA A 86 3.45 19.81 -5.47
C ALA A 86 4.98 19.90 -5.64
N ALA A 87 5.70 18.83 -5.31
CA ALA A 87 7.15 18.79 -5.43
C ALA A 87 7.64 18.86 -6.89
N HIS A 88 6.84 18.39 -7.85
CA HIS A 88 7.13 18.44 -9.28
C HIS A 88 6.54 19.67 -9.99
N GLY A 89 5.85 20.56 -9.27
CA GLY A 89 5.18 21.72 -9.88
C GLY A 89 4.02 21.36 -10.81
N VAL A 90 3.37 20.20 -10.58
CA VAL A 90 2.24 19.69 -11.34
C VAL A 90 0.95 19.96 -10.57
N ALA A 91 -0.08 20.49 -11.22
CA ALA A 91 -1.39 20.68 -10.60
C ALA A 91 -2.01 19.35 -10.20
N ALA A 92 -2.62 19.26 -9.01
CA ALA A 92 -3.32 18.08 -8.56
C ALA A 92 -4.77 18.37 -8.20
N VAL A 93 -5.68 17.62 -8.76
CA VAL A 93 -7.11 17.59 -8.41
C VAL A 93 -7.42 16.26 -7.73
N ILE A 94 -7.99 16.31 -6.54
CA ILE A 94 -8.31 15.11 -5.77
C ILE A 94 -9.82 15.05 -5.52
N LEU A 95 -10.44 14.00 -6.03
CA LEU A 95 -11.84 13.69 -5.71
C LEU A 95 -11.90 12.93 -4.40
N MET A 96 -12.55 13.54 -3.41
CA MET A 96 -12.75 12.95 -2.09
C MET A 96 -14.25 12.89 -1.77
N PRO A 97 -14.72 11.80 -1.16
CA PRO A 97 -16.10 11.80 -0.70
C PRO A 97 -16.32 12.83 0.43
N SER A 98 -17.51 13.40 0.50
CA SER A 98 -17.87 14.43 1.49
C SER A 98 -17.81 13.92 2.95
N ASP A 99 -17.91 12.61 3.15
CA ASP A 99 -17.76 11.93 4.43
C ASP A 99 -16.31 11.54 4.77
N ALA A 100 -15.33 11.96 3.96
CA ALA A 100 -13.92 11.71 4.25
C ALA A 100 -13.50 12.42 5.56
N PRO A 101 -12.58 11.80 6.35
CA PRO A 101 -12.10 12.44 7.58
C PRO A 101 -11.54 13.83 7.34
N ALA A 102 -12.02 14.82 8.10
CA ALA A 102 -11.66 16.23 7.93
C ALA A 102 -10.14 16.48 7.92
N VAL A 103 -9.41 15.74 8.77
CA VAL A 103 -7.93 15.81 8.81
C VAL A 103 -7.29 15.35 7.50
N LYS A 104 -7.83 14.34 6.82
CA LYS A 104 -7.30 13.87 5.54
C LYS A 104 -7.57 14.87 4.42
N VAL A 105 -8.75 15.51 4.44
CA VAL A 105 -9.10 16.61 3.50
C VAL A 105 -8.16 17.78 3.71
N ALA A 106 -7.99 18.23 4.97
CA ALA A 106 -7.12 19.35 5.31
C ALA A 106 -5.66 19.08 4.91
N ASN A 107 -5.12 17.91 5.21
CA ASN A 107 -3.77 17.54 4.83
C ASN A 107 -3.57 17.50 3.30
N THR A 108 -4.55 17.00 2.56
CA THR A 108 -4.49 16.97 1.09
C THR A 108 -4.42 18.38 0.51
N ARG A 109 -5.25 19.31 1.04
CA ARG A 109 -5.19 20.74 0.67
C ARG A 109 -3.88 21.41 1.09
N ALA A 110 -3.34 21.05 2.26
CA ALA A 110 -2.06 21.57 2.75
C ALA A 110 -0.88 21.19 1.85
N TYR A 111 -0.96 20.06 1.14
CA TYR A 111 -0.02 19.71 0.07
C TYR A 111 -0.28 20.42 -1.26
N GLY A 112 -1.19 21.41 -1.31
CA GLY A 112 -1.44 22.24 -2.49
C GLY A 112 -2.43 21.68 -3.52
N ALA A 113 -3.09 20.57 -3.23
CA ALA A 113 -4.08 20.00 -4.16
C ALA A 113 -5.43 20.71 -4.06
N GLU A 114 -6.10 20.87 -5.18
CA GLU A 114 -7.53 21.18 -5.26
C GLU A 114 -8.31 19.95 -4.81
N VAL A 115 -9.17 20.08 -3.79
CA VAL A 115 -10.03 19.00 -3.31
C VAL A 115 -11.46 19.27 -3.71
N ILE A 116 -12.03 18.41 -4.55
CA ILE A 116 -13.43 18.41 -4.94
C ILE A 116 -14.13 17.31 -4.15
N LEU A 117 -15.14 17.71 -3.37
CA LEU A 117 -15.94 16.79 -2.57
C LEU A 117 -17.14 16.30 -3.38
N TYR A 118 -17.46 15.00 -3.27
CA TYR A 118 -18.62 14.39 -3.90
C TYR A 118 -19.42 13.56 -2.90
N ASP A 119 -20.72 13.42 -3.12
CA ASP A 119 -21.59 12.54 -2.33
C ASP A 119 -21.54 11.12 -2.88
N ARG A 120 -21.12 10.14 -2.06
CA ARG A 120 -21.06 8.70 -2.45
C ARG A 120 -22.41 8.11 -2.81
N ALA A 121 -23.51 8.64 -2.23
CA ALA A 121 -24.83 8.09 -2.43
C ALA A 121 -25.44 8.48 -3.78
N THR A 122 -25.08 9.67 -4.29
CA THR A 122 -25.74 10.25 -5.46
C THR A 122 -24.83 10.44 -6.66
N THR A 123 -23.50 10.33 -6.49
CA THR A 123 -22.53 10.65 -7.54
C THR A 123 -21.86 9.37 -8.07
N ASP A 124 -21.92 9.18 -9.38
CA ASP A 124 -21.03 8.26 -10.07
C ASP A 124 -19.62 8.86 -10.09
N ARG A 125 -18.79 8.38 -9.17
CA ARG A 125 -17.42 8.86 -8.96
C ARG A 125 -16.57 8.69 -10.22
N ASP A 126 -16.72 7.57 -10.92
CA ASP A 126 -15.86 7.24 -12.06
C ASP A 126 -16.25 8.09 -13.28
N ALA A 127 -17.55 8.35 -13.48
CA ALA A 127 -18.05 9.29 -14.50
C ALA A 127 -17.60 10.73 -14.19
N LEU A 128 -17.69 11.18 -12.94
CA LEU A 128 -17.21 12.51 -12.51
C LEU A 128 -15.70 12.66 -12.78
N ALA A 129 -14.91 11.65 -12.44
CA ALA A 129 -13.46 11.67 -12.67
C ALA A 129 -13.13 11.74 -14.16
N ALA A 130 -13.80 10.93 -14.98
CA ALA A 130 -13.60 10.93 -16.43
C ALA A 130 -13.97 12.28 -17.06
N GLY A 131 -15.07 12.89 -16.64
CA GLY A 131 -15.50 14.22 -17.11
C GLY A 131 -14.47 15.30 -16.78
N LEU A 132 -14.03 15.39 -15.52
CA LEU A 132 -13.02 16.36 -15.08
C LEU A 132 -11.66 16.14 -15.75
N ALA A 133 -11.24 14.89 -15.93
CA ALA A 133 -10.01 14.56 -16.61
C ALA A 133 -10.04 15.04 -18.08
N ALA A 134 -11.14 14.79 -18.79
CA ALA A 134 -11.31 15.24 -20.16
C ALA A 134 -11.39 16.76 -20.29
N GLU A 135 -12.21 17.42 -19.45
CA GLU A 135 -12.42 18.87 -19.46
C GLU A 135 -11.12 19.64 -19.21
N ARG A 136 -10.34 19.21 -18.19
CA ARG A 136 -9.16 19.93 -17.72
C ARG A 136 -7.84 19.38 -18.27
N GLY A 137 -7.86 18.31 -19.06
CA GLY A 137 -6.67 17.65 -19.60
C GLY A 137 -5.79 17.04 -18.51
N LEU A 138 -6.42 16.41 -17.49
CA LEU A 138 -5.71 15.80 -16.36
C LEU A 138 -5.42 14.32 -16.62
N VAL A 139 -4.27 13.85 -16.11
CA VAL A 139 -3.90 12.44 -16.14
C VAL A 139 -4.41 11.77 -14.85
N LEU A 140 -5.18 10.69 -15.00
CA LEU A 140 -5.65 9.91 -13.85
C LEU A 140 -4.51 9.09 -13.24
N VAL A 141 -4.34 9.19 -11.93
CA VAL A 141 -3.39 8.38 -11.15
C VAL A 141 -4.16 7.45 -10.21
N PRO A 142 -4.37 6.18 -10.61
CA PRO A 142 -5.09 5.20 -9.81
C PRO A 142 -4.33 4.81 -8.53
N PRO A 143 -5.03 4.35 -7.46
CA PRO A 143 -4.41 4.09 -6.17
C PRO A 143 -3.57 2.79 -6.10
N PHE A 144 -3.66 1.89 -7.08
CA PHE A 144 -2.94 0.61 -7.08
C PHE A 144 -2.75 -0.04 -8.45
N ASP A 145 -3.70 0.07 -9.38
CA ASP A 145 -3.66 -0.64 -10.67
C ASP A 145 -3.02 0.22 -11.77
N HIS A 146 -1.77 0.60 -11.54
CA HIS A 146 -0.97 1.45 -12.43
C HIS A 146 0.50 1.03 -12.37
N PRO A 147 1.19 0.90 -13.53
CA PRO A 147 2.55 0.36 -13.55
C PRO A 147 3.52 1.14 -12.68
N ASP A 148 3.52 2.47 -12.77
CA ASP A 148 4.45 3.31 -12.01
C ASP A 148 4.09 3.39 -10.53
N VAL A 149 2.79 3.34 -10.18
CA VAL A 149 2.36 3.23 -8.78
C VAL A 149 2.86 1.92 -8.19
N ILE A 150 2.68 0.79 -8.88
CA ILE A 150 3.17 -0.52 -8.43
C ILE A 150 4.71 -0.50 -8.31
N ALA A 151 5.42 0.10 -9.27
CA ALA A 151 6.87 0.24 -9.23
C ALA A 151 7.34 1.06 -8.01
N GLY A 152 6.72 2.20 -7.76
CA GLY A 152 6.99 3.01 -6.58
C GLY A 152 6.77 2.25 -5.26
N GLN A 153 5.68 1.52 -5.15
CA GLN A 153 5.40 0.67 -3.98
C GLN A 153 6.42 -0.47 -3.84
N GLY A 154 6.94 -0.99 -4.95
CA GLY A 154 7.96 -2.05 -4.98
C GLY A 154 9.27 -1.66 -4.31
N THR A 155 9.57 -0.36 -4.20
CA THR A 155 10.76 0.13 -3.49
C THR A 155 10.77 -0.25 -2.00
N VAL A 156 9.60 -0.47 -1.40
CA VAL A 156 9.48 -1.06 -0.05
C VAL A 156 10.13 -2.43 -0.01
N GLY A 157 9.93 -3.25 -1.04
CA GLY A 157 10.52 -4.58 -1.15
C GLY A 157 12.04 -4.55 -1.30
N LEU A 158 12.60 -3.56 -2.06
CA LEU A 158 14.05 -3.37 -2.14
C LEU A 158 14.66 -3.05 -0.77
N GLU A 159 14.03 -2.16 -0.02
CA GLU A 159 14.47 -1.79 1.33
C GLU A 159 14.32 -2.96 2.31
N ILE A 160 13.24 -3.75 2.24
CA ILE A 160 13.06 -4.96 3.06
C ILE A 160 14.19 -5.95 2.78
N ALA A 161 14.51 -6.23 1.51
CA ALA A 161 15.57 -7.17 1.15
C ALA A 161 16.92 -6.73 1.73
N ALA A 162 17.29 -5.45 1.57
CA ALA A 162 18.55 -4.91 2.05
C ALA A 162 18.62 -4.94 3.59
N GLN A 163 17.63 -4.38 4.28
CA GLN A 163 17.61 -4.25 5.73
C GLN A 163 17.48 -5.60 6.45
N ALA A 164 16.76 -6.56 5.87
CA ALA A 164 16.67 -7.91 6.41
C ALA A 164 18.01 -8.65 6.31
N ALA A 165 18.74 -8.48 5.20
CA ALA A 165 20.08 -9.04 5.03
C ALA A 165 21.06 -8.50 6.07
N GLU A 166 21.01 -7.19 6.38
CA GLU A 166 21.84 -6.55 7.43
C GLU A 166 21.65 -7.20 8.80
N VAL A 167 20.46 -7.72 9.09
CA VAL A 167 20.15 -8.39 10.36
C VAL A 167 20.14 -9.92 10.26
N GLY A 168 20.72 -10.47 9.18
CA GLY A 168 20.92 -11.91 8.96
C GLY A 168 19.64 -12.69 8.61
N VAL A 169 18.58 -12.03 8.11
CA VAL A 169 17.35 -12.69 7.71
C VAL A 169 17.31 -12.84 6.19
N THR A 170 17.45 -14.06 5.71
CA THR A 170 17.46 -14.43 4.29
C THR A 170 16.20 -15.15 3.82
N SER A 171 15.35 -15.60 4.75
CA SER A 171 14.09 -16.30 4.46
C SER A 171 13.00 -15.85 5.43
N ALA A 172 11.85 -15.49 4.90
CA ALA A 172 10.70 -15.06 5.71
C ALA A 172 9.41 -15.05 4.87
N ASP A 173 8.27 -15.16 5.53
CA ASP A 173 7.02 -14.65 4.95
C ASP A 173 6.93 -13.14 5.17
N VAL A 174 6.74 -12.40 4.10
CA VAL A 174 6.54 -10.96 4.12
C VAL A 174 5.04 -10.67 4.07
N LEU A 175 4.47 -10.34 5.21
CA LEU A 175 3.05 -10.06 5.34
C LEU A 175 2.77 -8.63 4.88
N VAL A 176 1.93 -8.45 3.87
CA VAL A 176 1.65 -7.14 3.27
C VAL A 176 0.15 -6.87 3.30
N CYS A 177 -0.26 -5.75 3.91
CA CYS A 177 -1.64 -5.31 3.86
C CYS A 177 -2.09 -5.13 2.40
N CYS A 178 -3.26 -5.67 2.07
CA CYS A 178 -3.74 -5.75 0.70
C CYS A 178 -5.16 -5.18 0.58
N GLY A 179 -5.30 -4.17 -0.26
CA GLY A 179 -6.54 -3.84 -0.93
C GLY A 179 -6.43 -4.31 -2.38
N GLY A 180 -6.40 -3.43 -3.37
CA GLY A 180 -6.26 -3.82 -4.77
C GLY A 180 -4.91 -4.44 -5.18
N GLY A 181 -3.97 -4.63 -4.25
CA GLY A 181 -2.75 -5.41 -4.45
C GLY A 181 -1.51 -4.64 -4.90
N GLY A 182 -1.56 -3.31 -5.08
CA GLY A 182 -0.42 -2.54 -5.64
C GLY A 182 0.87 -2.64 -4.82
N LEU A 183 0.78 -2.51 -3.49
CA LEU A 183 1.92 -2.69 -2.60
C LEU A 183 2.43 -4.14 -2.62
N SER A 184 1.52 -5.09 -2.44
CA SER A 184 1.86 -6.52 -2.39
C SER A 184 2.51 -7.01 -3.68
N ALA A 185 2.01 -6.59 -4.85
CA ALA A 185 2.58 -6.92 -6.15
C ALA A 185 3.96 -6.29 -6.35
N GLY A 186 4.11 -5.00 -6.04
CA GLY A 186 5.40 -4.33 -6.13
C GLY A 186 6.47 -4.95 -5.23
N VAL A 187 6.12 -5.23 -3.97
CA VAL A 187 7.02 -5.91 -3.02
C VAL A 187 7.38 -7.32 -3.52
N ALA A 188 6.41 -8.09 -4.04
CA ALA A 188 6.67 -9.43 -4.55
C ALA A 188 7.67 -9.43 -5.72
N VAL A 189 7.52 -8.50 -6.68
CA VAL A 189 8.45 -8.33 -7.81
C VAL A 189 9.85 -7.95 -7.32
N ALA A 190 9.95 -7.06 -6.35
CA ALA A 190 11.24 -6.64 -5.81
C ALA A 190 11.97 -7.77 -5.09
N LEU A 191 11.25 -8.61 -4.35
CA LEU A 191 11.82 -9.72 -3.58
C LEU A 191 12.20 -10.92 -4.45
N GLU A 192 11.55 -11.13 -5.59
CA GLU A 192 11.81 -12.27 -6.49
C GLU A 192 13.30 -12.48 -6.79
N ASP A 193 14.02 -11.38 -7.02
CA ASP A 193 15.46 -11.42 -7.31
C ASP A 193 16.33 -11.09 -6.09
N ARG A 194 15.91 -10.13 -5.28
CA ARG A 194 16.75 -9.57 -4.22
C ARG A 194 16.77 -10.41 -2.95
N ALA A 195 15.71 -11.17 -2.73
CA ALA A 195 15.57 -12.03 -1.56
C ALA A 195 14.66 -13.23 -1.89
N PRO A 196 15.10 -14.17 -2.75
CA PRO A 196 14.26 -15.29 -3.22
C PRO A 196 13.77 -16.23 -2.12
N GLY A 197 14.40 -16.19 -0.95
CA GLY A 197 13.92 -16.90 0.25
C GLY A 197 12.75 -16.21 0.95
N MET A 198 12.35 -15.01 0.52
CA MET A 198 11.23 -14.27 1.09
C MET A 198 10.00 -14.34 0.20
N ARG A 199 8.84 -14.62 0.80
CA ARG A 199 7.58 -14.76 0.06
C ARG A 199 6.52 -13.83 0.58
N VAL A 200 5.91 -13.05 -0.31
CA VAL A 200 4.77 -12.18 0.04
C VAL A 200 3.54 -13.02 0.36
N ARG A 201 2.83 -12.61 1.42
CA ARG A 201 1.48 -13.07 1.72
C ARG A 201 0.58 -11.85 1.93
N THR A 202 -0.51 -11.79 1.21
CA THR A 202 -1.50 -10.71 1.35
C THR A 202 -2.25 -10.83 2.67
N VAL A 203 -2.55 -9.69 3.30
CA VAL A 203 -3.33 -9.65 4.55
C VAL A 203 -4.52 -8.72 4.35
N GLU A 204 -5.72 -9.25 4.54
CA GLU A 204 -6.98 -8.59 4.27
C GLU A 204 -7.96 -8.74 5.44
N PRO A 205 -8.89 -7.78 5.64
CA PRO A 205 -9.92 -7.90 6.66
C PRO A 205 -10.99 -8.92 6.24
N ALA A 206 -11.57 -9.60 7.23
CA ALA A 206 -12.65 -10.53 7.01
C ALA A 206 -13.86 -9.83 6.33
N GLY A 207 -14.40 -10.46 5.30
CA GLY A 207 -15.46 -9.91 4.45
C GLY A 207 -14.95 -9.01 3.31
N PHE A 208 -13.65 -8.71 3.28
CA PHE A 208 -12.97 -7.94 2.23
C PHE A 208 -11.69 -8.66 1.77
N ASP A 209 -11.78 -9.98 1.68
CA ASP A 209 -10.70 -10.92 1.40
C ASP A 209 -10.69 -11.36 -0.07
N ASP A 210 -11.03 -10.44 -0.96
CA ASP A 210 -11.13 -10.67 -2.40
C ASP A 210 -9.83 -11.19 -3.02
N MET A 211 -8.68 -10.66 -2.62
CA MET A 211 -7.39 -11.14 -3.11
C MET A 211 -7.10 -12.56 -2.60
N ALA A 212 -7.31 -12.86 -1.33
CA ALA A 212 -7.06 -14.20 -0.76
C ALA A 212 -7.94 -15.26 -1.45
N ARG A 213 -9.22 -14.95 -1.68
CA ARG A 213 -10.14 -15.82 -2.45
C ARG A 213 -9.70 -15.94 -3.91
N SER A 214 -9.27 -14.84 -4.54
CA SER A 214 -8.80 -14.84 -5.92
C SER A 214 -7.54 -15.70 -6.10
N LEU A 215 -6.61 -15.62 -5.16
CA LEU A 215 -5.39 -16.45 -5.16
C LEU A 215 -5.71 -17.95 -4.99
N THR A 216 -6.72 -18.27 -4.20
CA THR A 216 -7.15 -19.65 -3.97
C THR A 216 -7.90 -20.23 -5.16
N LEU A 217 -8.78 -19.44 -5.79
CA LEU A 217 -9.66 -19.89 -6.87
C LEU A 217 -9.05 -19.71 -8.27
N GLY A 218 -7.95 -18.97 -8.37
CA GLY A 218 -7.29 -18.69 -9.66
C GLY A 218 -7.99 -17.64 -10.53
N VAL A 219 -9.12 -17.08 -10.08
CA VAL A 219 -9.91 -16.08 -10.81
C VAL A 219 -10.30 -14.92 -9.89
N ALA A 220 -10.39 -13.71 -10.45
CA ALA A 220 -10.72 -12.51 -9.69
C ALA A 220 -12.07 -12.63 -8.98
N GLN A 221 -12.08 -12.40 -7.68
CA GLN A 221 -13.25 -12.38 -6.82
C GLN A 221 -13.65 -10.95 -6.49
N ARG A 222 -14.92 -10.74 -6.17
CA ARG A 222 -15.44 -9.45 -5.70
C ARG A 222 -15.96 -9.56 -4.28
N ASN A 223 -15.83 -8.47 -3.55
CA ASN A 223 -16.49 -8.29 -2.26
C ASN A 223 -17.93 -7.86 -2.47
N THR A 224 -18.82 -8.34 -1.64
CA THR A 224 -20.26 -8.00 -1.67
C THR A 224 -20.58 -6.73 -0.90
N GLN A 225 -19.69 -6.34 0.01
CA GLN A 225 -19.83 -5.17 0.87
C GLN A 225 -18.84 -4.08 0.47
N ALA A 226 -19.20 -2.82 0.65
CA ALA A 226 -18.34 -1.66 0.43
C ALA A 226 -17.81 -1.05 1.74
N THR A 227 -18.44 -1.38 2.87
CA THR A 227 -18.11 -0.87 4.21
C THR A 227 -18.34 -1.97 5.25
N GLY A 228 -17.84 -1.80 6.49
CA GLY A 228 -18.10 -2.75 7.58
C GLY A 228 -16.85 -3.27 8.29
N SER A 229 -15.65 -2.74 7.97
CA SER A 229 -14.43 -2.99 8.73
C SER A 229 -13.76 -1.68 9.09
N ILE A 230 -13.05 -1.65 10.21
CA ILE A 230 -12.21 -0.51 10.60
C ILE A 230 -11.00 -0.29 9.68
N CYS A 231 -10.69 -1.25 8.82
CA CYS A 231 -9.56 -1.22 7.88
C CYS A 231 -9.91 -0.43 6.60
N ASP A 232 -10.52 0.73 6.73
CA ASP A 232 -11.09 1.56 5.66
C ASP A 232 -10.16 1.80 4.45
N ALA A 233 -8.86 1.85 4.67
CA ALA A 233 -7.87 2.12 3.63
C ALA A 233 -7.67 0.97 2.63
N ILE A 234 -8.18 -0.23 2.93
CA ILE A 234 -8.00 -1.44 2.11
C ILE A 234 -9.31 -2.18 1.76
N LEU A 235 -10.46 -1.51 1.90
CA LEU A 235 -11.76 -2.05 1.51
C LEU A 235 -11.97 -1.85 0.00
N THR A 236 -11.28 -2.62 -0.82
CA THR A 236 -11.42 -2.58 -2.29
C THR A 236 -12.48 -3.57 -2.75
N PRO A 237 -13.21 -3.27 -3.85
CA PRO A 237 -14.26 -4.18 -4.33
C PRO A 237 -13.71 -5.45 -4.99
N SER A 238 -12.48 -5.42 -5.52
CA SER A 238 -11.84 -6.53 -6.21
C SER A 238 -10.35 -6.28 -6.40
N PRO A 239 -9.54 -7.32 -6.68
CA PRO A 239 -8.14 -7.16 -7.04
C PRO A 239 -7.95 -6.30 -8.29
N GLY A 240 -6.80 -5.65 -8.40
CA GLY A 240 -6.39 -4.97 -9.62
C GLY A 240 -6.11 -5.97 -10.76
N LYS A 241 -6.38 -5.53 -11.99
CA LYS A 241 -6.14 -6.34 -13.20
C LYS A 241 -4.66 -6.60 -13.44
N MET A 242 -3.80 -5.66 -13.05
CA MET A 242 -2.35 -5.79 -13.17
C MET A 242 -1.74 -6.51 -11.98
N THR A 243 -2.32 -6.35 -10.79
CA THR A 243 -1.74 -6.86 -9.54
C THR A 243 -2.02 -8.34 -9.32
N LEU A 244 -3.23 -8.81 -9.67
CA LEU A 244 -3.62 -10.21 -9.47
C LEU A 244 -2.71 -11.21 -10.19
N PRO A 245 -2.39 -11.07 -11.50
CA PRO A 245 -1.48 -12.01 -12.17
C PRO A 245 -0.08 -12.08 -11.55
N VAL A 246 0.43 -10.94 -11.06
CA VAL A 246 1.72 -10.89 -10.35
C VAL A 246 1.65 -11.71 -9.06
N LEU A 247 0.60 -11.49 -8.27
CA LEU A 247 0.44 -12.16 -6.98
C LEU A 247 0.11 -13.65 -7.13
N GLN A 248 -0.62 -14.06 -8.18
CA GLN A 248 -0.84 -15.48 -8.51
C GLN A 248 0.49 -16.21 -8.77
N ARG A 249 1.46 -15.53 -9.38
CA ARG A 249 2.78 -16.10 -9.66
C ARG A 249 3.71 -16.10 -8.45
N LEU A 250 3.73 -15.03 -7.66
CA LEU A 250 4.78 -14.76 -6.67
C LEU A 250 4.35 -14.89 -5.22
N ALA A 251 3.06 -14.71 -4.91
CA ALA A 251 2.61 -14.72 -3.53
C ALA A 251 2.33 -16.13 -3.00
N GLY A 252 2.35 -16.26 -1.68
CA GLY A 252 1.78 -17.39 -0.95
C GLY A 252 0.29 -17.20 -0.69
N PRO A 253 -0.36 -18.16 -0.02
CA PRO A 253 -1.77 -18.05 0.35
C PRO A 253 -2.06 -16.77 1.14
N GLY A 254 -3.15 -16.08 0.82
CA GLY A 254 -3.60 -14.90 1.54
C GLY A 254 -3.97 -15.20 3.00
N ILE A 255 -4.00 -14.16 3.81
CA ILE A 255 -4.32 -14.23 5.24
C ILE A 255 -5.50 -13.30 5.49
N VAL A 256 -6.53 -13.82 6.15
CA VAL A 256 -7.72 -13.06 6.54
C VAL A 256 -7.68 -12.77 8.03
N VAL A 257 -7.95 -11.52 8.43
CA VAL A 257 -7.91 -11.05 9.81
C VAL A 257 -9.20 -10.36 10.21
N THR A 258 -9.59 -10.50 11.47
CA THR A 258 -10.73 -9.78 12.03
C THR A 258 -10.32 -8.37 12.50
N ASP A 259 -11.27 -7.45 12.64
CA ASP A 259 -11.05 -6.12 13.21
C ASP A 259 -10.42 -6.17 14.62
N THR A 260 -10.85 -7.13 15.45
CA THR A 260 -10.24 -7.35 16.77
C THR A 260 -8.75 -7.73 16.67
N GLN A 261 -8.37 -8.53 15.66
CA GLN A 261 -6.96 -8.87 15.43
C GLN A 261 -6.18 -7.64 14.95
N ALA A 262 -6.78 -6.82 14.09
CA ALA A 262 -6.20 -5.56 13.67
C ALA A 262 -5.99 -4.63 14.87
N GLN A 263 -6.97 -4.43 15.74
CA GLN A 263 -6.84 -3.60 16.96
C GLN A 263 -5.73 -4.09 17.89
N ARG A 264 -5.63 -5.42 18.12
CA ARG A 264 -4.54 -6.00 18.93
C ARG A 264 -3.17 -5.74 18.33
N ALA A 265 -3.03 -5.82 17.01
CA ALA A 265 -1.77 -5.51 16.32
C ALA A 265 -1.40 -4.03 16.47
N MET A 266 -2.39 -3.11 16.48
CA MET A 266 -2.16 -1.69 16.80
C MET A 266 -1.60 -1.51 18.18
N ALA A 267 -2.29 -2.06 19.17
CA ALA A 267 -1.87 -1.96 20.54
C ALA A 267 -0.44 -2.50 20.73
N ALA A 268 -0.11 -3.62 20.06
CA ALA A 268 1.24 -4.19 20.12
C ALA A 268 2.29 -3.29 19.47
N ALA A 269 2.02 -2.73 18.27
CA ALA A 269 2.94 -1.78 17.62
C ALA A 269 3.15 -0.52 18.48
N PHE A 270 2.09 0.03 19.05
CA PHE A 270 2.19 1.17 19.95
C PHE A 270 2.97 0.83 21.21
N THR A 271 2.64 -0.29 21.88
CA THR A 271 3.24 -0.65 23.17
C THR A 271 4.71 -1.02 23.04
N HIS A 272 5.08 -1.80 22.01
CA HIS A 272 6.41 -2.38 21.91
C HIS A 272 7.36 -1.61 21.00
N LEU A 273 6.84 -0.85 20.03
CA LEU A 273 7.63 -0.11 19.05
C LEU A 273 7.38 1.40 19.07
N ARG A 274 6.41 1.87 19.85
CA ARG A 274 5.98 3.29 19.89
C ARG A 274 5.51 3.79 18.50
N LEU A 275 5.00 2.89 17.68
CA LEU A 275 4.46 3.22 16.37
C LEU A 275 2.95 3.45 16.44
N VAL A 276 2.50 4.57 15.89
CA VAL A 276 1.09 4.80 15.61
C VAL A 276 0.80 4.37 14.18
N ALA A 277 -0.02 3.36 14.02
CA ALA A 277 -0.40 2.82 12.71
C ALA A 277 -1.92 2.80 12.56
N GLU A 278 -2.41 3.10 11.36
CA GLU A 278 -3.86 3.02 11.04
C GLU A 278 -4.34 1.57 10.90
N PRO A 279 -5.66 1.28 10.97
CA PRO A 279 -6.21 -0.08 10.88
C PRO A 279 -5.77 -0.88 9.67
N GLY A 280 -5.74 -0.27 8.49
CA GLY A 280 -5.36 -0.91 7.24
C GLY A 280 -3.88 -1.27 7.11
N GLY A 281 -3.01 -0.82 8.01
CA GLY A 281 -1.56 -1.07 7.96
C GLY A 281 -1.07 -2.25 8.79
N ARG A 282 -1.88 -3.26 9.13
CA ARG A 282 -1.64 -4.14 10.28
C ARG A 282 -1.51 -5.62 10.02
N TRP A 283 -0.87 -6.28 11.02
CA TRP A 283 -0.38 -7.64 11.08
C TRP A 283 -1.33 -8.55 11.85
N PRO A 284 -1.60 -9.80 11.37
CA PRO A 284 -2.37 -10.77 12.14
C PRO A 284 -1.53 -11.39 13.25
N TRP A 285 -1.87 -11.13 14.50
CA TRP A 285 -1.36 -11.88 15.65
C TRP A 285 -2.22 -13.13 15.85
N ARG A 286 -1.87 -14.22 15.19
CA ARG A 286 -2.38 -15.54 15.56
C ARG A 286 -1.25 -16.37 16.14
N ARG A 287 -1.51 -17.01 17.29
CA ARG A 287 -0.64 -18.07 17.85
C ARG A 287 -0.38 -19.23 16.86
N ARG A 288 -1.06 -19.27 15.73
CA ARG A 288 -0.99 -20.33 14.70
C ARG A 288 -0.72 -19.83 13.27
N CYS A 289 -0.31 -18.62 13.03
CA CYS A 289 0.40 -18.33 11.78
C CYS A 289 1.81 -18.88 11.94
N LEU A 290 1.89 -20.20 11.87
CA LEU A 290 3.12 -20.95 11.75
C LEU A 290 3.66 -20.72 10.36
N ILE A 291 4.55 -19.78 10.25
CA ILE A 291 5.57 -19.85 9.23
C ILE A 291 6.72 -20.58 9.90
N PRO A 292 7.15 -21.71 9.39
CA PRO A 292 8.34 -22.34 9.94
C PRO A 292 9.50 -21.38 9.72
N ALA A 293 9.89 -20.67 10.78
CA ALA A 293 11.24 -20.17 10.86
C ALA A 293 12.12 -21.40 10.78
N CYS A 294 13.06 -21.42 9.84
CA CYS A 294 14.15 -22.37 9.84
C CYS A 294 14.75 -22.36 11.27
N PRO A 295 14.94 -23.50 11.93
CA PRO A 295 15.52 -23.53 13.26
C PRO A 295 16.91 -22.93 13.17
N ILE A 296 17.12 -21.80 13.85
CA ILE A 296 18.46 -21.32 14.12
C ILE A 296 19.03 -22.31 15.12
N ARG A 297 19.98 -23.13 14.68
CA ARG A 297 20.90 -23.81 15.57
C ARG A 297 21.87 -22.81 16.17
#